data_253a24c7d5aca8f6e1d67a16c1d8ebf6
#
_entry.id   253a24c7d5aca8f6e1d67a16c1d8ebf6
#
_cell.length_a   1.000
_cell.length_b   1.000
_cell.length_c   1.000
_cell.angle_alpha   90.00
_cell.angle_beta   90.00
_cell.angle_gamma   90.00
#
_symmetry.space_group_name_H-M   'P 1'
#
loop_
_entity.id
_entity.type
_entity.pdbx_description
1 polymer ?
#
loop_
_entity_poly.entity_id
_entity_poly.type
_entity_poly.pdbx_seq_one_letter_code
_entity_poly.pdbx_strand_id
1 'polypeptide(L)'
;MANVNLTINGAAVSVPAGTTILEAAKSAGIRIPTLCAYEGMGPHAACKLCVVQVEGDKKEKLACAVKVAEGMAVTTDSPELFELRKATLTEMFRQHKVDCHHCARTGGTRIEDLDPWFCQNCFYCDCERDGFCELQALAREFGISQLPFEPQQNDFPVDESTGVMVRDCNKCVKCRRCVDVCKAQGMGILGMVKTEKGTTVGAKNGLMADGCLRCGRCVDACPTGALFMKEHKDEIVYHGHERETTVAAMLCGCVMRELQALYGKEFSYEQVAASLKKFGVAHVYSPGWAKAQSLGQAADILDQRLGKGTIIMTESYAATTFLNAKFPQLKDAFAFYDSMQTLFGQKLRAEHPDWKLVNVSRHNGFAAEAADTGLVDYFVNTRELYRIIERTGGAPYRREPAEVENISDYEKNERYADLLNCEGWELTGEPEEISFKKKGGRKVYKAAVCHNLAQAAKVLEAPEKYDVIRIMG
;
A
#
# COMPACT_ATOMS: atom_id res chain seq x y z
N MET A 1 -4.54 -32.00 7.03
CA MET A 1 -6.00 -31.87 6.73
C MET A 1 -6.28 -32.72 5.50
N ALA A 2 -7.46 -33.36 5.39
CA ALA A 2 -7.81 -34.09 4.19
C ALA A 2 -8.01 -33.15 3.01
N ASN A 3 -7.57 -33.55 1.82
CA ASN A 3 -7.84 -32.76 0.60
C ASN A 3 -9.24 -33.08 0.09
N VAL A 4 -9.83 -32.13 -0.60
CA VAL A 4 -11.10 -32.21 -1.30
C VAL A 4 -10.82 -32.07 -2.78
N ASN A 5 -11.42 -32.97 -3.60
CA ASN A 5 -11.26 -32.98 -5.04
C ASN A 5 -12.53 -32.40 -5.69
N LEU A 6 -12.32 -31.48 -6.63
CA LEU A 6 -13.39 -30.82 -7.36
C LEU A 6 -12.96 -30.55 -8.80
N THR A 7 -13.87 -30.09 -9.63
CA THR A 7 -13.54 -29.57 -10.96
C THR A 7 -13.91 -28.11 -11.07
N ILE A 8 -13.03 -27.31 -11.70
CA ILE A 8 -13.29 -25.91 -12.01
C ILE A 8 -13.08 -25.73 -13.51
N ASN A 9 -14.12 -25.35 -14.25
CA ASN A 9 -14.13 -25.28 -15.72
C ASN A 9 -13.63 -26.59 -16.37
N GLY A 10 -13.98 -27.74 -15.80
CA GLY A 10 -13.53 -29.08 -16.25
C GLY A 10 -12.10 -29.47 -15.84
N ALA A 11 -11.31 -28.57 -15.27
CA ALA A 11 -9.98 -28.88 -14.73
C ALA A 11 -10.08 -29.50 -13.32
N ALA A 12 -9.38 -30.60 -13.07
CA ALA A 12 -9.34 -31.22 -11.74
C ALA A 12 -8.47 -30.37 -10.78
N VAL A 13 -9.00 -30.10 -9.60
CA VAL A 13 -8.37 -29.30 -8.55
C VAL A 13 -8.46 -30.05 -7.22
N SER A 14 -7.35 -30.10 -6.46
CA SER A 14 -7.28 -30.73 -5.15
C SER A 14 -6.73 -29.75 -4.12
N VAL A 15 -7.51 -29.40 -3.10
CA VAL A 15 -7.18 -28.40 -2.10
C VAL A 15 -7.59 -28.87 -0.70
N PRO A 16 -7.01 -28.31 0.38
CA PRO A 16 -7.40 -28.63 1.74
C PRO A 16 -8.89 -28.38 2.01
N ALA A 17 -9.51 -29.24 2.82
CA ALA A 17 -10.89 -29.04 3.26
C ALA A 17 -11.04 -27.69 3.98
N GLY A 18 -12.14 -26.99 3.66
CA GLY A 18 -12.42 -25.66 4.21
C GLY A 18 -11.95 -24.50 3.35
N THR A 19 -11.17 -24.76 2.28
CA THR A 19 -10.80 -23.78 1.24
C THR A 19 -12.06 -23.25 0.55
N THR A 20 -12.10 -21.97 0.19
CA THR A 20 -13.20 -21.40 -0.59
C THR A 20 -13.03 -21.71 -2.09
N ILE A 21 -14.13 -21.64 -2.86
CA ILE A 21 -14.06 -21.80 -4.32
C ILE A 21 -13.10 -20.75 -4.94
N LEU A 22 -13.10 -19.51 -4.41
CA LEU A 22 -12.21 -18.46 -4.89
C LEU A 22 -10.73 -18.80 -4.69
N GLU A 23 -10.36 -19.31 -3.51
CA GLU A 23 -9.00 -19.73 -3.19
C GLU A 23 -8.58 -20.95 -4.00
N ALA A 24 -9.49 -21.94 -4.17
CA ALA A 24 -9.25 -23.11 -5.01
C ALA A 24 -9.02 -22.73 -6.48
N ALA A 25 -9.81 -21.81 -7.02
CA ALA A 25 -9.60 -21.28 -8.38
C ALA A 25 -8.24 -20.57 -8.49
N LYS A 26 -7.89 -19.71 -7.50
CA LYS A 26 -6.59 -19.02 -7.47
C LYS A 26 -5.42 -20.01 -7.47
N SER A 27 -5.50 -21.08 -6.67
CA SER A 27 -4.45 -22.12 -6.62
C SER A 27 -4.28 -22.88 -7.95
N ALA A 28 -5.35 -22.98 -8.72
CA ALA A 28 -5.37 -23.59 -10.06
C ALA A 28 -5.03 -22.60 -11.20
N GLY A 29 -4.66 -21.34 -10.88
CA GLY A 29 -4.40 -20.31 -11.86
C GLY A 29 -5.65 -19.76 -12.57
N ILE A 30 -6.84 -20.07 -12.06
CA ILE A 30 -8.12 -19.62 -12.62
C ILE A 30 -8.53 -18.32 -11.94
N ARG A 31 -8.63 -17.24 -12.73
CA ARG A 31 -9.03 -15.93 -12.21
C ARG A 31 -10.56 -15.82 -12.12
N ILE A 32 -11.05 -15.50 -10.94
CA ILE A 32 -12.45 -15.10 -10.72
C ILE A 32 -12.45 -13.61 -10.36
N PRO A 33 -13.19 -12.73 -11.09
CA PRO A 33 -13.23 -11.31 -10.81
C PRO A 33 -13.74 -11.01 -9.39
N THR A 34 -13.07 -10.10 -8.67
CA THR A 34 -13.47 -9.66 -7.32
C THR A 34 -12.92 -8.29 -7.02
N LEU A 35 -13.61 -7.52 -6.17
CA LEU A 35 -13.21 -6.21 -5.69
C LEU A 35 -13.09 -6.14 -4.17
N CYS A 36 -13.73 -7.04 -3.43
CA CYS A 36 -13.69 -7.03 -1.96
C CYS A 36 -12.73 -8.05 -1.36
N ALA A 37 -12.29 -9.05 -2.11
CA ALA A 37 -11.26 -9.96 -1.64
C ALA A 37 -9.91 -9.26 -1.62
N TYR A 38 -9.16 -9.43 -0.54
CA TYR A 38 -7.82 -8.91 -0.37
C TYR A 38 -6.96 -9.99 0.28
N GLU A 39 -5.70 -10.11 -0.13
CA GLU A 39 -4.83 -11.19 0.31
C GLU A 39 -4.66 -11.19 1.84
N GLY A 40 -4.81 -12.37 2.44
CA GLY A 40 -4.74 -12.53 3.88
C GLY A 40 -5.96 -12.04 4.67
N MET A 41 -6.99 -11.49 4.00
CA MET A 41 -8.22 -11.02 4.65
C MET A 41 -9.41 -11.94 4.38
N GLY A 42 -10.33 -11.99 5.32
CA GLY A 42 -11.54 -12.78 5.17
C GLY A 42 -12.47 -12.27 4.07
N PRO A 43 -13.34 -13.13 3.54
CA PRO A 43 -14.29 -12.74 2.52
C PRO A 43 -15.40 -11.85 3.10
N HIS A 44 -15.68 -10.75 2.40
CA HIS A 44 -16.79 -9.85 2.77
C HIS A 44 -18.10 -10.13 2.05
N ALA A 45 -18.07 -10.88 0.92
CA ALA A 45 -19.20 -11.10 0.04
C ALA A 45 -19.91 -9.78 -0.39
N ALA A 46 -19.17 -8.66 -0.37
CA ALA A 46 -19.73 -7.33 -0.54
C ALA A 46 -19.87 -6.92 -2.02
N CYS A 47 -18.87 -7.20 -2.85
CA CYS A 47 -18.84 -6.77 -4.24
C CYS A 47 -19.71 -7.62 -5.18
N LYS A 48 -20.02 -8.85 -4.81
CA LYS A 48 -20.84 -9.82 -5.59
C LYS A 48 -20.30 -10.14 -7.00
N LEU A 49 -19.04 -9.81 -7.30
CA LEU A 49 -18.42 -10.07 -8.61
C LEU A 49 -17.94 -11.52 -8.76
N CYS A 50 -17.64 -12.19 -7.66
CA CYS A 50 -17.14 -13.55 -7.66
C CYS A 50 -18.23 -14.62 -7.81
N VAL A 51 -19.33 -14.28 -8.52
CA VAL A 51 -20.41 -15.24 -8.82
C VAL A 51 -19.90 -16.36 -9.71
N VAL A 52 -20.32 -17.59 -9.39
CA VAL A 52 -19.99 -18.83 -10.10
C VAL A 52 -21.23 -19.72 -10.15
N GLN A 53 -21.29 -20.63 -11.12
CA GLN A 53 -22.30 -21.68 -11.19
C GLN A 53 -21.72 -22.96 -10.57
N VAL A 54 -22.51 -23.64 -9.76
CA VAL A 54 -22.17 -24.95 -9.18
C VAL A 54 -23.18 -25.95 -9.71
N GLU A 55 -22.70 -27.04 -10.27
CA GLU A 55 -23.58 -28.08 -10.84
C GLU A 55 -24.57 -28.61 -9.78
N GLY A 56 -25.85 -28.72 -10.16
CA GLY A 56 -26.92 -29.10 -9.24
C GLY A 56 -27.54 -27.94 -8.45
N ASP A 57 -26.93 -26.77 -8.40
CA ASP A 57 -27.50 -25.59 -7.76
C ASP A 57 -28.35 -24.75 -8.72
N LYS A 58 -29.50 -24.30 -8.23
CA LYS A 58 -30.43 -23.47 -9.04
C LYS A 58 -30.04 -21.99 -9.09
N LYS A 59 -29.12 -21.54 -8.25
CA LYS A 59 -28.69 -20.14 -8.13
C LYS A 59 -27.19 -20.06 -8.09
N GLU A 60 -26.67 -18.99 -8.64
CA GLU A 60 -25.26 -18.66 -8.59
C GLU A 60 -24.78 -18.51 -7.13
N LYS A 61 -23.54 -18.88 -6.90
CA LYS A 61 -22.87 -18.80 -5.60
C LYS A 61 -21.77 -17.74 -5.61
N LEU A 62 -21.45 -17.20 -4.47
CA LEU A 62 -20.30 -16.33 -4.30
C LEU A 62 -19.06 -17.17 -3.97
N ALA A 63 -18.14 -17.26 -4.89
CA ALA A 63 -16.94 -18.11 -4.77
C ALA A 63 -16.10 -17.77 -3.51
N CYS A 64 -16.11 -16.52 -3.06
CA CYS A 64 -15.39 -16.11 -1.85
C CYS A 64 -16.05 -16.59 -0.54
N ALA A 65 -17.32 -16.99 -0.56
CA ALA A 65 -18.08 -17.37 0.64
C ALA A 65 -18.39 -18.88 0.72
N VAL A 66 -18.37 -19.57 -0.42
CA VAL A 66 -18.69 -21.01 -0.47
C VAL A 66 -17.40 -21.83 -0.37
N LYS A 67 -17.41 -22.78 0.57
CA LYS A 67 -16.32 -23.76 0.73
C LYS A 67 -16.48 -24.89 -0.28
N VAL A 68 -15.36 -25.42 -0.76
CA VAL A 68 -15.33 -26.55 -1.67
C VAL A 68 -15.86 -27.84 -0.99
N ALA A 69 -16.47 -28.69 -1.78
CA ALA A 69 -16.94 -30.03 -1.37
C ALA A 69 -16.44 -31.10 -2.36
N GLU A 70 -16.33 -32.34 -1.88
CA GLU A 70 -15.90 -33.47 -2.72
C GLU A 70 -16.84 -33.67 -3.90
N GLY A 71 -16.26 -33.81 -5.10
CA GLY A 71 -16.99 -33.97 -6.35
C GLY A 71 -17.71 -32.74 -6.87
N MET A 72 -17.52 -31.56 -6.26
CA MET A 72 -18.13 -30.31 -6.72
C MET A 72 -17.65 -29.97 -8.13
N ALA A 73 -18.57 -29.58 -9.02
CA ALA A 73 -18.25 -29.05 -10.34
C ALA A 73 -18.62 -27.57 -10.43
N VAL A 74 -17.65 -26.72 -10.73
CA VAL A 74 -17.80 -25.25 -10.73
C VAL A 74 -17.50 -24.71 -12.10
N THR A 75 -18.39 -23.86 -12.60
CA THR A 75 -18.20 -23.04 -13.80
C THR A 75 -17.97 -21.59 -13.38
N THR A 76 -16.83 -21.03 -13.77
CA THR A 76 -16.44 -19.66 -13.41
C THR A 76 -16.59 -18.68 -14.55
N ASP A 77 -16.76 -19.16 -15.78
CA ASP A 77 -16.86 -18.35 -16.97
C ASP A 77 -17.97 -18.89 -17.90
N SER A 78 -18.99 -18.09 -18.08
CA SER A 78 -20.11 -18.31 -19.03
C SER A 78 -20.70 -16.98 -19.45
N PRO A 79 -21.42 -16.90 -20.60
CA PRO A 79 -22.09 -15.68 -21.05
C PRO A 79 -23.02 -15.09 -19.97
N GLU A 80 -23.74 -15.94 -19.26
CA GLU A 80 -24.66 -15.55 -18.19
C GLU A 80 -23.91 -14.91 -17.01
N LEU A 81 -22.79 -15.52 -16.58
CA LEU A 81 -21.95 -14.98 -15.51
C LEU A 81 -21.29 -13.67 -15.93
N PHE A 82 -20.90 -13.53 -17.20
CA PHE A 82 -20.36 -12.30 -17.74
C PHE A 82 -21.37 -11.15 -17.65
N GLU A 83 -22.60 -11.35 -18.12
CA GLU A 83 -23.65 -10.33 -18.09
C GLU A 83 -24.06 -9.98 -16.64
N LEU A 84 -24.11 -10.96 -15.73
CA LEU A 84 -24.42 -10.74 -14.33
C LEU A 84 -23.34 -9.88 -13.64
N ARG A 85 -22.06 -10.15 -13.93
CA ARG A 85 -20.94 -9.34 -13.43
C ARG A 85 -20.94 -7.94 -14.01
N LYS A 86 -21.19 -7.81 -15.31
CA LYS A 86 -21.31 -6.52 -16.00
C LYS A 86 -22.42 -5.67 -15.38
N ALA A 87 -23.61 -6.23 -15.17
CA ALA A 87 -24.71 -5.54 -14.51
C ALA A 87 -24.35 -5.11 -13.07
N THR A 88 -23.68 -6.00 -12.31
CA THR A 88 -23.23 -5.71 -10.96
C THR A 88 -22.19 -4.56 -10.93
N LEU A 89 -21.24 -4.57 -11.85
CA LEU A 89 -20.23 -3.50 -11.99
C LEU A 89 -20.89 -2.18 -12.38
N THR A 90 -21.82 -2.19 -13.35
CA THR A 90 -22.56 -1.01 -13.77
C THR A 90 -23.31 -0.38 -12.59
N GLU A 91 -23.94 -1.20 -11.74
CA GLU A 91 -24.65 -0.69 -10.56
C GLU A 91 -23.71 -0.10 -9.50
N MET A 92 -22.45 -0.57 -9.40
CA MET A 92 -21.47 0.05 -8.50
C MET A 92 -21.17 1.51 -8.85
N PHE A 93 -21.24 1.87 -10.10
CA PHE A 93 -21.05 3.26 -10.56
C PHE A 93 -22.20 4.19 -10.19
N ARG A 94 -23.36 3.68 -9.80
CA ARG A 94 -24.54 4.52 -9.46
C ARG A 94 -24.23 5.52 -8.34
N GLN A 95 -23.42 5.13 -7.36
CA GLN A 95 -23.06 5.96 -6.20
C GLN A 95 -21.57 6.31 -6.17
N HIS A 96 -20.83 5.99 -7.21
CA HIS A 96 -19.40 6.27 -7.31
C HIS A 96 -19.20 7.57 -8.10
N LYS A 97 -18.47 8.53 -7.49
CA LYS A 97 -18.06 9.75 -8.18
C LYS A 97 -17.02 9.41 -9.24
N VAL A 98 -17.38 9.61 -10.52
CA VAL A 98 -16.60 9.14 -11.68
C VAL A 98 -15.71 10.27 -12.20
N ASP A 99 -14.72 10.70 -11.42
CA ASP A 99 -13.77 11.76 -11.80
C ASP A 99 -12.80 11.31 -12.90
N CYS A 100 -12.59 10.02 -13.08
CA CYS A 100 -11.74 9.49 -14.16
C CYS A 100 -12.33 9.68 -15.57
N HIS A 101 -13.58 10.11 -15.69
CA HIS A 101 -14.23 10.49 -16.95
C HIS A 101 -14.23 12.01 -17.21
N HIS A 102 -13.60 12.79 -16.34
CA HIS A 102 -13.44 14.23 -16.51
C HIS A 102 -11.98 14.61 -16.63
N CYS A 103 -11.68 15.60 -17.43
CA CYS A 103 -10.33 16.09 -17.66
C CYS A 103 -10.13 17.43 -16.96
N ALA A 104 -9.27 17.49 -15.95
CA ALA A 104 -8.92 18.71 -15.22
C ALA A 104 -8.37 19.80 -16.14
N ARG A 105 -7.60 19.41 -17.19
CA ARG A 105 -7.01 20.38 -18.15
C ARG A 105 -8.04 21.13 -18.98
N THR A 106 -9.22 20.59 -19.15
CA THR A 106 -10.31 21.19 -19.98
C THR A 106 -11.44 21.71 -19.12
N GLY A 107 -11.21 21.95 -17.83
CA GLY A 107 -12.22 22.50 -16.93
C GLY A 107 -13.38 21.55 -16.65
N GLY A 108 -13.13 20.24 -16.64
CA GLY A 108 -14.12 19.23 -16.33
C GLY A 108 -14.90 18.69 -17.52
N THR A 109 -14.43 18.92 -18.76
CA THR A 109 -15.05 18.34 -19.96
C THR A 109 -15.01 16.81 -19.88
N ARG A 110 -16.08 16.12 -20.26
CA ARG A 110 -16.14 14.65 -20.32
C ARG A 110 -15.09 14.12 -21.29
N ILE A 111 -14.47 13.00 -20.94
CA ILE A 111 -13.44 12.37 -21.77
C ILE A 111 -14.02 11.89 -23.11
N GLU A 112 -15.29 11.47 -23.11
CA GLU A 112 -16.00 11.05 -24.33
C GLU A 112 -16.18 12.20 -25.34
N ASP A 113 -16.21 13.44 -24.87
CA ASP A 113 -16.35 14.65 -25.67
C ASP A 113 -15.01 15.21 -26.15
N LEU A 114 -13.88 14.60 -25.75
CA LEU A 114 -12.55 14.99 -26.15
C LEU A 114 -12.07 14.18 -27.34
N ASP A 115 -11.20 14.80 -28.16
CA ASP A 115 -10.49 14.07 -29.21
C ASP A 115 -9.75 12.86 -28.61
N PRO A 116 -9.99 11.63 -29.11
CA PRO A 116 -9.32 10.43 -28.62
C PRO A 116 -7.78 10.53 -28.58
N TRP A 117 -7.20 11.26 -29.52
CA TRP A 117 -5.75 11.50 -29.55
C TRP A 117 -5.26 12.36 -28.37
N PHE A 118 -6.05 13.31 -27.94
CA PHE A 118 -5.77 14.19 -26.80
C PHE A 118 -5.73 13.38 -25.48
N CYS A 119 -6.65 12.42 -25.32
CA CYS A 119 -6.77 11.60 -24.11
C CYS A 119 -5.71 10.48 -24.01
N GLN A 120 -5.20 9.98 -25.14
CA GLN A 120 -4.22 8.89 -25.15
C GLN A 120 -2.86 9.27 -24.48
N ASN A 121 -2.57 10.56 -24.37
CA ASN A 121 -1.30 11.06 -23.83
C ASN A 121 -1.51 11.99 -22.61
N CYS A 122 -2.69 11.95 -21.97
CA CYS A 122 -3.04 12.85 -20.88
C CYS A 122 -3.25 12.07 -19.58
N PHE A 123 -2.43 12.32 -18.57
CA PHE A 123 -2.54 11.78 -17.21
C PHE A 123 -3.09 12.83 -16.24
N TYR A 124 -4.01 13.66 -16.70
CA TYR A 124 -4.61 14.75 -15.92
C TYR A 124 -6.05 14.47 -15.50
N CYS A 125 -6.45 13.20 -15.39
CA CYS A 125 -7.74 12.86 -14.80
C CYS A 125 -7.81 13.35 -13.36
N ASP A 126 -8.97 13.84 -12.94
CA ASP A 126 -9.21 14.39 -11.60
C ASP A 126 -9.11 13.33 -10.50
N CYS A 127 -9.10 12.06 -10.85
CA CYS A 127 -8.99 10.97 -9.89
C CYS A 127 -7.53 10.55 -9.69
N GLU A 128 -7.04 10.65 -8.48
CA GLU A 128 -5.68 10.23 -8.08
C GLU A 128 -5.43 8.73 -8.26
N ARG A 129 -6.50 7.97 -8.48
CA ARG A 129 -6.44 6.52 -8.71
C ARG A 129 -6.50 6.15 -10.19
N ASP A 130 -6.60 7.10 -11.10
CA ASP A 130 -6.62 6.82 -12.54
C ASP A 130 -5.40 6.00 -12.96
N GLY A 131 -5.63 4.98 -13.79
CA GLY A 131 -4.60 4.00 -14.17
C GLY A 131 -4.37 2.85 -13.15
N PHE A 132 -4.74 3.04 -11.87
CA PHE A 132 -4.57 2.06 -10.78
C PHE A 132 -5.90 1.61 -10.15
N CYS A 133 -7.01 2.11 -10.63
CA CYS A 133 -8.33 1.79 -10.10
C CYS A 133 -8.77 0.41 -10.57
N GLU A 134 -8.94 -0.53 -9.63
CA GLU A 134 -9.41 -1.88 -9.96
C GLU A 134 -10.85 -1.86 -10.51
N LEU A 135 -11.69 -0.91 -10.06
CA LEU A 135 -13.03 -0.73 -10.60
C LEU A 135 -12.99 -0.29 -12.07
N GLN A 136 -12.11 0.66 -12.41
CA GLN A 136 -11.90 1.11 -13.79
C GLN A 136 -11.34 -0.03 -14.67
N ALA A 137 -10.40 -0.81 -14.17
CA ALA A 137 -9.85 -1.96 -14.88
C ALA A 137 -10.93 -3.01 -15.19
N LEU A 138 -11.76 -3.33 -14.20
CA LEU A 138 -12.92 -4.23 -14.40
C LEU A 138 -13.96 -3.65 -15.37
N ALA A 139 -14.24 -2.35 -15.31
CA ALA A 139 -15.15 -1.71 -16.25
C ALA A 139 -14.67 -1.87 -17.69
N ARG A 140 -13.36 -1.68 -17.94
CA ARG A 140 -12.75 -1.93 -19.26
C ARG A 140 -12.84 -3.39 -19.67
N GLU A 141 -12.55 -4.32 -18.78
CA GLU A 141 -12.61 -5.77 -19.02
C GLU A 141 -14.03 -6.21 -19.42
N PHE A 142 -15.05 -5.67 -18.77
CA PHE A 142 -16.46 -5.99 -19.06
C PHE A 142 -17.10 -5.09 -20.12
N GLY A 143 -16.31 -4.28 -20.83
CA GLY A 143 -16.79 -3.44 -21.94
C GLY A 143 -17.79 -2.37 -21.50
N ILE A 144 -17.66 -1.83 -20.28
CA ILE A 144 -18.47 -0.73 -19.78
C ILE A 144 -17.81 0.59 -20.21
N SER A 145 -18.15 1.10 -21.38
CA SER A 145 -17.66 2.37 -21.91
C SER A 145 -18.57 3.56 -21.58
N GLN A 146 -19.86 3.29 -21.38
CA GLN A 146 -20.87 4.29 -21.04
C GLN A 146 -21.79 3.75 -19.95
N LEU A 147 -22.24 4.66 -19.08
CA LEU A 147 -23.20 4.32 -18.04
C LEU A 147 -24.61 4.63 -18.53
N PRO A 148 -25.61 3.74 -18.32
CA PRO A 148 -27.00 3.97 -18.74
C PRO A 148 -27.74 4.98 -17.83
N PHE A 149 -27.02 5.68 -16.95
CA PHE A 149 -27.53 6.65 -15.98
C PHE A 149 -26.43 7.65 -15.60
N GLU A 150 -26.84 8.81 -15.12
CA GLU A 150 -25.91 9.72 -14.44
C GLU A 150 -25.63 9.22 -13.00
N PRO A 151 -24.35 9.10 -12.59
CA PRO A 151 -24.00 8.71 -11.22
C PRO A 151 -24.56 9.70 -10.19
N GLN A 152 -25.15 9.17 -9.14
CA GLN A 152 -25.62 9.99 -8.02
C GLN A 152 -24.44 10.49 -7.20
N GLN A 153 -24.34 11.79 -7.01
CA GLN A 153 -23.39 12.37 -6.08
C GLN A 153 -24.01 12.36 -4.68
N ASN A 154 -23.33 11.70 -3.73
CA ASN A 154 -23.82 11.60 -2.36
C ASN A 154 -23.41 12.79 -1.49
N ASP A 155 -22.49 13.62 -1.94
CA ASP A 155 -21.92 14.78 -1.23
C ASP A 155 -21.46 14.44 0.21
N PHE A 156 -20.85 13.28 0.38
CA PHE A 156 -20.16 12.98 1.64
C PHE A 156 -19.00 13.96 1.84
N PRO A 157 -18.81 14.48 3.06
CA PRO A 157 -17.66 15.31 3.35
C PRO A 157 -16.36 14.51 3.11
N VAL A 158 -15.38 15.19 2.54
CA VAL A 158 -14.02 14.64 2.36
C VAL A 158 -13.26 14.83 3.68
N ASP A 159 -12.62 13.78 4.15
CA ASP A 159 -11.81 13.81 5.37
C ASP A 159 -10.33 13.94 5.00
N GLU A 160 -9.76 15.11 5.26
CA GLU A 160 -8.35 15.46 5.09
C GLU A 160 -7.62 15.68 6.42
N SER A 161 -8.26 15.32 7.54
CA SER A 161 -7.78 15.60 8.90
C SER A 161 -6.37 15.08 9.20
N THR A 162 -5.91 14.08 8.44
CA THR A 162 -4.58 13.50 8.63
C THR A 162 -3.43 14.38 8.12
N GLY A 163 -3.72 15.34 7.25
CA GLY A 163 -2.73 16.17 6.56
C GLY A 163 -1.94 15.47 5.44
N VAL A 164 -1.88 14.13 5.44
CA VAL A 164 -1.05 13.33 4.50
C VAL A 164 -1.82 12.36 3.63
N MET A 165 -3.04 11.99 4.02
CA MET A 165 -3.94 11.18 3.22
C MET A 165 -5.37 11.71 3.28
N VAL A 166 -6.12 11.43 2.24
CA VAL A 166 -7.47 11.89 2.03
C VAL A 166 -8.43 10.70 1.98
N ARG A 167 -9.58 10.86 2.62
CA ARG A 167 -10.70 9.95 2.54
C ARG A 167 -11.87 10.62 1.84
N ASP A 168 -12.10 10.27 0.57
CA ASP A 168 -13.28 10.67 -0.21
C ASP A 168 -14.30 9.54 -0.24
N CYS A 169 -15.34 9.66 0.57
CA CYS A 169 -16.39 8.66 0.67
C CYS A 169 -17.26 8.59 -0.60
N ASN A 170 -17.25 9.61 -1.46
CA ASN A 170 -18.00 9.64 -2.71
C ASN A 170 -17.47 8.64 -3.75
N LYS A 171 -16.19 8.26 -3.63
CA LYS A 171 -15.52 7.26 -4.47
C LYS A 171 -15.55 5.85 -3.87
N CYS A 172 -16.29 5.63 -2.77
CA CYS A 172 -16.26 4.37 -2.01
C CYS A 172 -17.27 3.35 -2.51
N VAL A 173 -16.79 2.19 -2.94
CA VAL A 173 -17.63 1.02 -3.35
C VAL A 173 -17.95 0.06 -2.19
N LYS A 174 -17.67 0.45 -0.95
CA LYS A 174 -18.01 -0.29 0.28
C LYS A 174 -17.43 -1.72 0.34
N CYS A 175 -16.28 -1.95 -0.30
CA CYS A 175 -15.62 -3.26 -0.35
C CYS A 175 -15.05 -3.72 0.99
N ARG A 176 -14.85 -2.81 1.96
CA ARG A 176 -14.33 -3.05 3.33
C ARG A 176 -12.88 -3.49 3.45
N ARG A 177 -12.09 -3.58 2.39
CA ARG A 177 -10.66 -3.93 2.48
C ARG A 177 -9.91 -3.05 3.49
N CYS A 178 -10.13 -1.73 3.46
CA CYS A 178 -9.51 -0.78 4.39
C CYS A 178 -9.91 -1.02 5.86
N VAL A 179 -11.10 -1.55 6.11
CA VAL A 179 -11.56 -1.91 7.47
C VAL A 179 -10.72 -3.04 8.03
N ASP A 180 -10.52 -4.10 7.24
CA ASP A 180 -9.74 -5.26 7.68
C ASP A 180 -8.27 -4.91 7.88
N VAL A 181 -7.70 -4.17 6.93
CA VAL A 181 -6.31 -3.73 7.04
C VAL A 181 -6.10 -2.84 8.27
N CYS A 182 -7.05 -1.94 8.57
CA CYS A 182 -6.98 -1.11 9.78
C CYS A 182 -7.06 -1.95 11.06
N LYS A 183 -7.88 -3.02 11.06
CA LYS A 183 -7.92 -3.98 12.17
C LYS A 183 -6.64 -4.78 12.28
N ALA A 184 -6.08 -5.25 11.16
CA ALA A 184 -4.80 -5.95 11.12
C ALA A 184 -3.62 -5.08 11.59
N GLN A 185 -3.77 -3.75 11.52
CA GLN A 185 -2.85 -2.79 12.15
C GLN A 185 -3.17 -2.50 13.63
N GLY A 186 -4.03 -3.26 14.27
CA GLY A 186 -4.38 -3.09 15.68
C GLY A 186 -5.20 -1.83 16.01
N MET A 187 -5.65 -1.07 14.99
CA MET A 187 -6.36 0.19 15.19
C MET A 187 -7.89 0.07 15.08
N GLY A 188 -8.39 -0.51 14.00
CA GLY A 188 -9.81 -0.78 13.82
C GLY A 188 -10.72 0.46 13.81
N ILE A 189 -10.19 1.65 13.48
CA ILE A 189 -10.96 2.90 13.47
C ILE A 189 -11.88 3.01 12.25
N LEU A 190 -11.59 2.30 11.17
CA LEU A 190 -12.43 2.27 9.99
C LEU A 190 -13.56 1.24 10.15
N GLY A 191 -14.76 1.61 9.77
CA GLY A 191 -15.95 0.76 9.84
C GLY A 191 -17.08 1.24 8.94
N MET A 192 -18.24 0.57 9.02
CA MET A 192 -19.47 1.07 8.40
C MET A 192 -20.00 2.22 9.24
N VAL A 193 -20.11 3.39 8.65
CA VAL A 193 -20.58 4.62 9.31
C VAL A 193 -21.90 5.06 8.66
N LYS A 194 -22.89 5.32 9.49
CA LYS A 194 -24.16 5.91 9.07
C LYS A 194 -24.07 7.43 9.22
N THR A 195 -24.32 8.15 8.13
CA THR A 195 -24.38 9.61 8.09
C THR A 195 -25.76 10.06 7.63
N GLU A 196 -26.04 11.35 7.67
CA GLU A 196 -27.27 11.92 7.10
C GLU A 196 -27.37 11.70 5.59
N LYS A 197 -26.23 11.59 4.89
CA LYS A 197 -26.14 11.33 3.44
C LYS A 197 -26.21 9.84 3.07
N GLY A 198 -26.31 8.96 4.05
CA GLY A 198 -26.36 7.51 3.85
C GLY A 198 -25.24 6.75 4.57
N THR A 199 -25.10 5.47 4.24
CA THR A 199 -24.09 4.60 4.85
C THR A 199 -22.84 4.51 3.96
N THR A 200 -21.67 4.71 4.55
CA THR A 200 -20.37 4.59 3.89
C THR A 200 -19.37 3.83 4.78
N VAL A 201 -18.16 3.61 4.29
CA VAL A 201 -17.04 3.15 5.11
C VAL A 201 -16.19 4.36 5.47
N GLY A 202 -15.88 4.54 6.75
CA GLY A 202 -15.09 5.68 7.23
C GLY A 202 -14.76 5.56 8.72
N ALA A 203 -14.16 6.59 9.28
CA ALA A 203 -14.01 6.80 10.71
C ALA A 203 -15.24 7.54 11.25
N LYS A 204 -15.65 7.25 12.48
CA LYS A 204 -16.90 7.78 13.06
C LYS A 204 -16.85 9.30 13.26
N ASN A 205 -15.75 9.82 13.77
CA ASN A 205 -15.55 11.22 14.09
C ASN A 205 -14.50 11.90 13.19
N GLY A 206 -13.99 11.19 12.17
CA GLY A 206 -12.86 11.59 11.33
C GLY A 206 -11.60 10.78 11.67
N LEU A 207 -10.72 10.66 10.70
CA LEU A 207 -9.54 9.78 10.83
C LEU A 207 -8.66 10.17 12.02
N MET A 208 -8.28 11.43 12.14
CA MET A 208 -7.40 11.87 13.24
C MET A 208 -8.11 11.86 14.59
N ALA A 209 -9.37 12.27 14.65
CA ALA A 209 -10.15 12.28 15.90
C ALA A 209 -10.34 10.88 16.48
N ASP A 210 -10.41 9.84 15.62
CA ASP A 210 -10.51 8.44 16.03
C ASP A 210 -9.12 7.78 16.24
N GLY A 211 -8.02 8.54 16.18
CA GLY A 211 -6.67 8.09 16.50
C GLY A 211 -5.93 7.40 15.35
N CYS A 212 -6.08 7.87 14.11
CA CYS A 212 -5.36 7.34 12.96
C CYS A 212 -3.84 7.49 13.12
N LEU A 213 -3.08 6.41 12.94
CA LEU A 213 -1.62 6.41 12.94
C LEU A 213 -0.99 6.95 11.64
N ARG A 214 -1.79 7.27 10.64
CA ARG A 214 -1.34 7.71 9.31
C ARG A 214 -0.38 6.72 8.62
N CYS A 215 -0.47 5.43 8.92
CA CYS A 215 0.39 4.38 8.35
C CYS A 215 0.14 4.13 6.85
N GLY A 216 -0.96 4.62 6.27
CA GLY A 216 -1.29 4.54 4.85
C GLY A 216 -1.72 3.15 4.33
N ARG A 217 -1.77 2.11 5.17
CA ARG A 217 -2.10 0.74 4.72
C ARG A 217 -3.50 0.61 4.13
N CYS A 218 -4.44 1.41 4.61
CA CYS A 218 -5.79 1.48 4.04
C CYS A 218 -5.81 2.09 2.62
N VAL A 219 -4.84 2.96 2.30
CA VAL A 219 -4.64 3.50 0.96
C VAL A 219 -4.17 2.41 0.01
N ASP A 220 -3.21 1.56 0.42
CA ASP A 220 -2.73 0.44 -0.39
C ASP A 220 -3.86 -0.55 -0.72
N ALA A 221 -4.69 -0.87 0.27
CA ALA A 221 -5.79 -1.81 0.14
C ALA A 221 -7.00 -1.27 -0.64
N CYS A 222 -7.14 0.05 -0.78
CA CYS A 222 -8.29 0.63 -1.45
C CYS A 222 -8.28 0.35 -2.96
N PRO A 223 -9.31 -0.31 -3.54
CA PRO A 223 -9.34 -0.62 -4.96
C PRO A 223 -9.77 0.57 -5.83
N THR A 224 -10.25 1.65 -5.22
CA THR A 224 -10.73 2.86 -5.90
C THR A 224 -10.02 4.11 -5.36
N GLY A 225 -10.36 5.30 -5.87
CA GLY A 225 -9.85 6.58 -5.38
C GLY A 225 -10.48 7.08 -4.08
N ALA A 226 -11.11 6.21 -3.29
CA ALA A 226 -11.75 6.61 -2.03
C ALA A 226 -10.77 6.85 -0.87
N LEU A 227 -9.56 6.31 -0.96
CA LEU A 227 -8.43 6.58 -0.06
C LEU A 227 -7.18 6.75 -0.91
N PHE A 228 -6.51 7.87 -0.74
CA PHE A 228 -5.27 8.19 -1.46
C PHE A 228 -4.33 9.01 -0.58
N MET A 229 -3.04 8.98 -0.89
CA MET A 229 -2.05 9.88 -0.30
C MET A 229 -2.16 11.24 -0.96
N LYS A 230 -1.97 12.31 -0.19
CA LYS A 230 -1.84 13.65 -0.76
C LYS A 230 -0.66 13.68 -1.71
N GLU A 231 -0.89 14.12 -2.94
CA GLU A 231 0.14 14.15 -3.99
C GLU A 231 0.91 15.48 -3.94
N HIS A 232 2.18 15.42 -4.29
CA HIS A 232 3.11 16.56 -4.31
C HIS A 232 3.80 16.77 -5.67
N LYS A 233 3.33 16.04 -6.70
CA LYS A 233 3.93 16.10 -8.05
C LYS A 233 3.92 17.53 -8.65
N ASP A 234 2.89 18.31 -8.35
CA ASP A 234 2.75 19.65 -8.91
C ASP A 234 3.72 20.63 -8.22
N GLU A 235 3.91 20.51 -6.90
CA GLU A 235 4.90 21.26 -6.14
C GLU A 235 6.32 20.89 -6.55
N ILE A 236 6.59 19.58 -6.75
CA ILE A 236 7.90 19.09 -7.20
C ILE A 236 8.24 19.64 -8.58
N VAL A 237 7.30 19.63 -9.54
CA VAL A 237 7.48 20.22 -10.87
C VAL A 237 7.73 21.72 -10.77
N TYR A 238 6.93 22.41 -9.96
CA TYR A 238 7.08 23.85 -9.77
C TYR A 238 8.48 24.19 -9.28
N HIS A 239 8.93 23.56 -8.19
CA HIS A 239 10.27 23.79 -7.65
C HIS A 239 11.39 23.33 -8.59
N GLY A 240 11.22 22.20 -9.27
CA GLY A 240 12.23 21.65 -10.18
C GLY A 240 12.49 22.50 -11.44
N HIS A 241 11.54 23.34 -11.82
CA HIS A 241 11.69 24.27 -12.95
C HIS A 241 12.08 25.70 -12.53
N GLU A 242 12.03 26.01 -11.24
CA GLU A 242 12.54 27.25 -10.71
C GLU A 242 14.08 27.20 -10.61
N ARG A 243 14.75 28.17 -11.20
CA ARG A 243 16.22 28.20 -11.24
C ARG A 243 16.89 28.43 -9.88
N GLU A 244 16.11 28.81 -8.87
CA GLU A 244 16.58 29.15 -7.54
C GLU A 244 16.39 28.04 -6.52
N THR A 245 15.61 26.99 -6.86
CA THR A 245 15.29 25.88 -5.92
C THR A 245 15.82 24.54 -6.45
N THR A 246 16.72 23.93 -5.71
CA THR A 246 17.21 22.57 -6.02
C THR A 246 16.30 21.53 -5.38
N VAL A 247 15.81 20.60 -6.18
CA VAL A 247 15.05 19.43 -5.70
C VAL A 247 15.97 18.22 -5.64
N ALA A 248 16.05 17.58 -4.49
CA ALA A 248 16.82 16.36 -4.26
C ALA A 248 15.90 15.23 -3.76
N ALA A 249 16.01 14.03 -4.34
CA ALA A 249 15.17 12.89 -3.98
C ALA A 249 16.00 11.72 -3.47
N MET A 250 15.56 11.09 -2.39
CA MET A 250 15.97 9.72 -2.04
C MET A 250 15.02 8.74 -2.73
N LEU A 251 15.54 7.93 -3.65
CA LEU A 251 14.77 6.92 -4.37
C LEU A 251 14.96 5.56 -3.69
N CYS A 252 13.89 5.03 -3.07
CA CYS A 252 13.92 3.71 -2.47
C CYS A 252 13.73 2.62 -3.53
N GLY A 253 14.62 1.62 -3.58
CA GLY A 253 14.48 0.47 -4.49
C GLY A 253 13.20 -0.35 -4.31
N CYS A 254 12.51 -0.18 -3.18
CA CYS A 254 11.25 -0.86 -2.91
C CYS A 254 10.11 -0.52 -3.91
N VAL A 255 10.21 0.59 -4.66
CA VAL A 255 9.23 0.96 -5.69
C VAL A 255 9.38 0.16 -6.99
N MET A 256 10.56 -0.44 -7.24
CA MET A 256 10.89 -1.07 -8.51
C MET A 256 9.96 -2.21 -8.90
N ARG A 257 9.72 -3.15 -7.97
CA ARG A 257 8.87 -4.32 -8.24
C ARG A 257 7.44 -3.92 -8.66
N GLU A 258 6.89 -2.92 -7.98
CA GLU A 258 5.54 -2.44 -8.27
C GLU A 258 5.48 -1.68 -9.60
N LEU A 259 6.48 -0.82 -9.88
CA LEU A 259 6.59 -0.13 -11.16
C LEU A 259 6.78 -1.11 -12.33
N GLN A 260 7.67 -2.07 -12.20
CA GLN A 260 7.89 -3.09 -13.24
C GLN A 260 6.63 -3.90 -13.51
N ALA A 261 5.86 -4.25 -12.46
CA ALA A 261 4.57 -4.92 -12.61
C ALA A 261 3.55 -4.05 -13.37
N LEU A 262 3.52 -2.74 -13.11
CA LEU A 262 2.62 -1.79 -13.79
C LEU A 262 2.92 -1.65 -15.29
N TYR A 263 4.21 -1.60 -15.64
CA TYR A 263 4.62 -1.49 -17.02
C TYR A 263 4.66 -2.85 -17.76
N GLY A 264 4.61 -3.96 -17.04
CA GLY A 264 4.81 -5.30 -17.60
C GLY A 264 6.18 -5.48 -18.27
N LYS A 265 7.20 -4.75 -17.81
CA LYS A 265 8.55 -4.67 -18.38
C LYS A 265 9.59 -4.53 -17.28
N GLU A 266 10.75 -5.14 -17.51
CA GLU A 266 11.95 -4.91 -16.70
C GLU A 266 12.64 -3.61 -17.12
N PHE A 267 13.18 -2.89 -16.15
CA PHE A 267 14.02 -1.71 -16.33
C PHE A 267 14.87 -1.48 -15.09
N SER A 268 15.94 -0.69 -15.22
CA SER A 268 16.87 -0.47 -14.13
C SER A 268 16.44 0.66 -13.20
N TYR A 269 17.04 0.68 -12.04
CA TYR A 269 16.87 1.72 -11.03
C TYR A 269 17.31 3.11 -11.56
N GLU A 270 18.41 3.14 -12.31
CA GLU A 270 18.98 4.33 -12.94
C GLU A 270 18.06 4.89 -14.04
N GLN A 271 17.25 4.05 -14.68
CA GLN A 271 16.24 4.49 -15.64
C GLN A 271 15.05 5.19 -14.94
N VAL A 272 14.71 4.77 -13.73
CA VAL A 272 13.73 5.49 -12.89
C VAL A 272 14.31 6.82 -12.43
N ALA A 273 15.57 6.85 -12.02
CA ALA A 273 16.27 8.09 -11.67
C ALA A 273 16.31 9.07 -12.84
N ALA A 274 16.56 8.60 -14.06
CA ALA A 274 16.50 9.42 -15.28
C ALA A 274 15.11 10.07 -15.48
N SER A 275 14.04 9.35 -15.13
CA SER A 275 12.69 9.90 -15.21
C SER A 275 12.46 11.00 -14.18
N LEU A 276 12.95 10.86 -12.96
CA LEU A 276 12.89 11.90 -11.92
C LEU A 276 13.72 13.11 -12.32
N LYS A 277 14.93 12.93 -12.83
CA LYS A 277 15.76 14.04 -13.32
C LYS A 277 15.07 14.82 -14.45
N LYS A 278 14.41 14.13 -15.37
CA LYS A 278 13.61 14.78 -16.43
C LYS A 278 12.41 15.55 -15.87
N PHE A 279 11.89 15.15 -14.73
CA PHE A 279 10.77 15.81 -14.05
C PHE A 279 11.19 17.06 -13.27
N GLY A 280 12.49 17.34 -13.18
CA GLY A 280 13.05 18.52 -12.50
C GLY A 280 13.77 18.20 -11.18
N VAL A 281 13.93 16.93 -10.83
CA VAL A 281 14.75 16.53 -9.68
C VAL A 281 16.22 16.61 -10.08
N ALA A 282 16.98 17.49 -9.44
CA ALA A 282 18.40 17.72 -9.77
C ALA A 282 19.29 16.57 -9.29
N HIS A 283 19.05 16.11 -8.06
CA HIS A 283 19.84 15.07 -7.42
C HIS A 283 18.98 13.87 -7.04
N VAL A 284 19.41 12.65 -7.40
CA VAL A 284 18.73 11.42 -7.02
C VAL A 284 19.70 10.55 -6.21
N TYR A 285 19.39 10.34 -4.94
CA TYR A 285 20.23 9.62 -4.00
C TYR A 285 19.74 8.18 -3.76
N SER A 286 20.70 7.28 -3.64
CA SER A 286 20.47 5.93 -3.09
C SER A 286 20.18 5.99 -1.58
N PRO A 287 19.28 5.17 -1.04
CA PRO A 287 19.07 5.07 0.41
C PRO A 287 20.20 4.32 1.14
N GLY A 288 21.22 3.82 0.42
CA GLY A 288 22.23 2.92 0.94
C GLY A 288 22.94 3.44 2.18
N TRP A 289 23.42 4.67 2.14
CA TRP A 289 24.06 5.31 3.31
C TRP A 289 23.08 5.43 4.48
N ALA A 290 21.90 5.98 4.28
CA ALA A 290 20.92 6.19 5.33
C ALA A 290 20.46 4.86 5.94
N LYS A 291 20.27 3.81 5.12
CA LYS A 291 20.00 2.45 5.61
C LYS A 291 21.14 1.90 6.47
N ALA A 292 22.39 2.07 6.05
CA ALA A 292 23.55 1.61 6.81
C ALA A 292 23.65 2.30 8.16
N GLN A 293 23.41 3.61 8.23
CA GLN A 293 23.39 4.38 9.48
C GLN A 293 22.26 3.94 10.41
N SER A 294 21.04 3.78 9.90
CA SER A 294 19.87 3.31 10.65
C SER A 294 20.13 1.93 11.28
N LEU A 295 20.62 0.98 10.47
CA LEU A 295 21.00 -0.35 10.95
C LEU A 295 22.21 -0.31 11.92
N GLY A 296 23.10 0.67 11.77
CA GLY A 296 24.19 0.95 12.70
C GLY A 296 23.67 1.31 14.09
N GLN A 297 22.75 2.26 14.16
CA GLN A 297 22.10 2.66 15.43
C GLN A 297 21.37 1.47 16.08
N ALA A 298 20.63 0.69 15.29
CA ALA A 298 19.95 -0.50 15.79
C ALA A 298 20.94 -1.52 16.39
N ALA A 299 22.05 -1.76 15.71
CA ALA A 299 23.10 -2.67 16.19
C ALA A 299 23.79 -2.16 17.47
N ASP A 300 24.04 -0.86 17.59
CA ASP A 300 24.60 -0.24 18.79
C ASP A 300 23.67 -0.38 20.00
N ILE A 301 22.36 -0.22 19.80
CA ILE A 301 21.34 -0.49 20.81
C ILE A 301 21.42 -1.94 21.29
N LEU A 302 21.50 -2.89 20.37
CA LEU A 302 21.64 -4.31 20.70
C LEU A 302 22.94 -4.58 21.47
N ASP A 303 24.06 -4.00 21.05
CA ASP A 303 25.33 -4.15 21.74
C ASP A 303 25.31 -3.65 23.19
N GLN A 304 24.58 -2.56 23.45
CA GLN A 304 24.49 -1.94 24.77
C GLN A 304 23.48 -2.62 25.71
N ARG A 305 22.33 -3.07 25.17
CA ARG A 305 21.16 -3.49 25.96
C ARG A 305 20.92 -5.00 25.98
N LEU A 306 21.49 -5.78 25.05
CA LEU A 306 21.25 -7.22 24.94
C LEU A 306 21.66 -7.96 26.22
N GLY A 307 20.71 -8.74 26.77
CA GLY A 307 20.92 -9.50 28.03
C GLY A 307 20.59 -8.69 29.29
N LYS A 308 20.11 -7.45 29.20
CA LYS A 308 19.72 -6.60 30.33
C LYS A 308 18.20 -6.43 30.48
N GLY A 309 17.42 -7.26 29.79
CA GLY A 309 15.96 -7.22 29.72
C GLY A 309 15.49 -7.25 28.27
N THR A 310 14.17 -7.28 28.08
CA THR A 310 13.57 -7.24 26.74
C THR A 310 13.81 -5.88 26.08
N ILE A 311 14.14 -5.89 24.79
CA ILE A 311 14.34 -4.69 23.96
C ILE A 311 13.21 -4.64 22.92
N ILE A 312 12.40 -3.59 22.92
CA ILE A 312 11.35 -3.35 21.93
C ILE A 312 11.85 -2.26 20.99
N MET A 313 12.15 -2.63 19.73
CA MET A 313 12.84 -1.74 18.81
C MET A 313 12.08 -1.52 17.49
N THR A 314 12.16 -0.31 16.97
CA THR A 314 11.59 0.08 15.67
C THR A 314 12.20 1.39 15.16
N GLU A 315 12.27 1.52 13.83
CA GLU A 315 12.49 2.79 13.12
C GLU A 315 11.18 3.36 12.56
N SER A 316 10.09 2.60 12.64
CA SER A 316 8.81 2.99 12.05
C SER A 316 8.12 4.07 12.87
N TYR A 317 7.83 5.22 12.24
CA TYR A 317 7.10 6.33 12.84
C TYR A 317 5.71 5.90 13.35
N ALA A 318 4.98 5.10 12.55
CA ALA A 318 3.69 4.57 12.94
C ALA A 318 3.77 3.63 14.15
N ALA A 319 4.80 2.76 14.19
CA ALA A 319 5.01 1.84 15.32
C ALA A 319 5.40 2.61 16.58
N THR A 320 6.26 3.61 16.49
CA THR A 320 6.62 4.50 17.62
C THR A 320 5.38 5.18 18.20
N THR A 321 4.54 5.75 17.35
CA THR A 321 3.27 6.38 17.77
C THR A 321 2.35 5.36 18.44
N PHE A 322 2.21 4.17 17.86
CA PHE A 322 1.39 3.09 18.41
C PHE A 322 1.90 2.63 19.78
N LEU A 323 3.19 2.39 19.93
CA LEU A 323 3.80 1.94 21.18
C LEU A 323 3.60 2.96 22.30
N ASN A 324 3.89 4.22 22.04
CA ASN A 324 3.70 5.30 23.03
C ASN A 324 2.24 5.46 23.46
N ALA A 325 1.30 5.28 22.55
CA ALA A 325 -0.13 5.41 22.83
C ALA A 325 -0.74 4.20 23.54
N LYS A 326 -0.36 2.98 23.17
CA LYS A 326 -1.02 1.75 23.62
C LYS A 326 -0.27 1.01 24.73
N PHE A 327 1.05 1.17 24.82
CA PHE A 327 1.91 0.43 25.74
C PHE A 327 2.86 1.34 26.54
N PRO A 328 2.38 2.48 27.10
CA PRO A 328 3.24 3.43 27.83
C PRO A 328 3.93 2.79 29.04
N GLN A 329 3.38 1.70 29.59
CA GLN A 329 3.95 0.94 30.70
C GLN A 329 5.25 0.19 30.31
N LEU A 330 5.53 -0.02 29.01
CA LEU A 330 6.71 -0.69 28.49
C LEU A 330 7.79 0.29 28.02
N LYS A 331 7.65 1.59 28.28
CA LYS A 331 8.52 2.66 27.77
C LYS A 331 10.02 2.41 28.02
N ASP A 332 10.36 1.81 29.17
CA ASP A 332 11.76 1.53 29.55
C ASP A 332 12.41 0.44 28.68
N ALA A 333 11.57 -0.41 28.06
CA ALA A 333 11.99 -1.41 27.08
C ALA A 333 12.15 -0.83 25.67
N PHE A 334 11.57 0.34 25.37
CA PHE A 334 11.61 0.93 24.04
C PHE A 334 13.02 1.34 23.64
N ALA A 335 13.33 1.13 22.38
CA ALA A 335 14.60 1.44 21.77
C ALA A 335 14.36 1.89 20.32
N PHE A 336 13.95 3.15 20.16
CA PHE A 336 13.70 3.75 18.86
C PHE A 336 15.01 4.21 18.23
N TYR A 337 15.11 4.11 16.92
CA TYR A 337 16.25 4.57 16.13
C TYR A 337 15.76 5.25 14.86
N ASP A 338 16.62 6.06 14.26
CA ASP A 338 16.24 6.91 13.15
C ASP A 338 15.92 6.10 11.88
N SER A 339 14.86 6.49 11.20
CA SER A 339 14.51 5.96 9.89
C SER A 339 15.50 6.44 8.82
N MET A 340 15.52 5.76 7.68
CA MET A 340 16.29 6.21 6.52
C MET A 340 15.90 7.63 6.09
N GLN A 341 14.61 7.97 6.17
CA GLN A 341 14.11 9.31 5.80
C GLN A 341 14.61 10.39 6.76
N THR A 342 14.56 10.12 8.07
CA THR A 342 15.08 11.04 9.10
C THR A 342 16.57 11.32 8.86
N LEU A 343 17.39 10.27 8.68
CA LEU A 343 18.84 10.41 8.46
C LEU A 343 19.16 11.14 7.14
N PHE A 344 18.44 10.83 6.07
CA PHE A 344 18.55 11.54 4.80
C PHE A 344 18.25 13.04 4.97
N GLY A 345 17.13 13.35 5.61
CA GLY A 345 16.70 14.72 5.84
C GLY A 345 17.68 15.48 6.73
N GLN A 346 18.12 14.92 7.86
CA GLN A 346 19.09 15.54 8.75
C GLN A 346 20.39 15.87 8.02
N LYS A 347 20.93 14.92 7.25
CA LYS A 347 22.20 15.09 6.54
C LYS A 347 22.09 16.19 5.48
N LEU A 348 21.11 16.13 4.61
CA LEU A 348 21.00 17.10 3.52
C LEU A 348 20.52 18.48 3.98
N ARG A 349 19.69 18.58 5.03
CA ARG A 349 19.33 19.89 5.60
C ARG A 349 20.52 20.60 6.24
N ALA A 350 21.44 19.87 6.83
CA ALA A 350 22.66 20.45 7.40
C ALA A 350 23.60 21.01 6.32
N GLU A 351 23.67 20.38 5.15
CA GLU A 351 24.54 20.77 4.05
C GLU A 351 23.88 21.76 3.07
N HIS A 352 22.56 21.60 2.87
CA HIS A 352 21.76 22.30 1.87
C HIS A 352 20.41 22.73 2.45
N PRO A 353 20.35 23.73 3.33
CA PRO A 353 19.13 24.13 4.03
C PRO A 353 18.00 24.59 3.10
N ASP A 354 18.35 25.13 1.93
CA ASP A 354 17.40 25.69 0.96
C ASP A 354 16.86 24.68 -0.06
N TRP A 355 17.39 23.46 -0.08
CA TRP A 355 16.92 22.44 -1.01
C TRP A 355 15.55 21.92 -0.64
N LYS A 356 14.78 21.49 -1.65
CA LYS A 356 13.53 20.74 -1.47
C LYS A 356 13.83 19.25 -1.49
N LEU A 357 13.54 18.58 -0.38
CA LEU A 357 13.85 17.16 -0.18
C LEU A 357 12.62 16.30 -0.42
N VAL A 358 12.78 15.25 -1.20
CA VAL A 358 11.73 14.29 -1.58
C VAL A 358 12.13 12.90 -1.13
N ASN A 359 11.22 12.17 -0.49
CA ASN A 359 11.38 10.73 -0.28
C ASN A 359 10.45 9.97 -1.22
N VAL A 360 11.02 9.15 -2.10
CA VAL A 360 10.30 8.30 -3.04
C VAL A 360 10.30 6.86 -2.53
N SER A 361 9.17 6.39 -2.00
CA SER A 361 9.05 5.07 -1.36
C SER A 361 7.65 4.50 -1.48
N ARG A 362 7.53 3.16 -1.44
CA ARG A 362 6.23 2.49 -1.35
C ARG A 362 5.60 2.55 0.05
N HIS A 363 6.38 2.88 1.08
CA HIS A 363 5.94 2.85 2.47
C HIS A 363 5.28 4.18 2.87
N ASN A 364 3.95 4.23 2.76
CA ASN A 364 3.15 5.44 3.01
C ASN A 364 3.30 6.04 4.42
N GLY A 365 3.77 5.27 5.40
CA GLY A 365 4.05 5.77 6.76
C GLY A 365 5.10 6.89 6.80
N PHE A 366 6.00 6.98 5.82
CA PHE A 366 6.97 8.07 5.69
C PHE A 366 6.32 9.44 5.43
N ALA A 367 5.12 9.48 4.85
CA ALA A 367 4.41 10.75 4.67
C ALA A 367 4.08 11.42 6.00
N ALA A 368 3.69 10.63 7.03
CA ALA A 368 3.40 11.16 8.36
C ALA A 368 4.67 11.66 9.05
N GLU A 369 5.77 10.91 8.93
CA GLU A 369 7.08 11.30 9.46
C GLU A 369 7.59 12.59 8.80
N ALA A 370 7.48 12.71 7.47
CA ALA A 370 7.85 13.92 6.75
C ALA A 370 7.05 15.14 7.23
N ALA A 371 5.72 15.01 7.33
CA ALA A 371 4.83 16.08 7.76
C ALA A 371 5.10 16.56 9.20
N ASP A 372 5.44 15.64 10.12
CA ASP A 372 5.62 15.98 11.53
C ASP A 372 7.05 16.45 11.85
N THR A 373 8.06 15.93 11.14
CA THR A 373 9.47 16.31 11.39
C THR A 373 9.91 17.53 10.58
N GLY A 374 9.31 17.78 9.42
CA GLY A 374 9.73 18.83 8.49
C GLY A 374 11.13 18.62 7.88
N LEU A 375 11.75 17.45 8.11
CA LEU A 375 13.07 17.12 7.59
C LEU A 375 13.07 16.87 6.09
N VAL A 376 11.97 16.31 5.58
CA VAL A 376 11.71 16.08 4.15
C VAL A 376 10.46 16.85 3.77
N ASP A 377 10.47 17.58 2.65
CA ASP A 377 9.35 18.43 2.23
C ASP A 377 8.21 17.60 1.63
N TYR A 378 8.56 16.60 0.82
CA TYR A 378 7.59 15.85 0.02
C TYR A 378 7.82 14.35 0.12
N PHE A 379 6.72 13.62 0.20
CA PHE A 379 6.70 12.17 0.09
C PHE A 379 5.98 11.77 -1.19
N VAL A 380 6.59 10.88 -1.97
CA VAL A 380 6.06 10.37 -3.24
C VAL A 380 5.94 8.85 -3.14
N ASN A 381 4.74 8.32 -3.24
CA ASN A 381 4.54 6.87 -3.30
C ASN A 381 4.68 6.32 -4.73
N THR A 382 4.64 5.00 -4.91
CA THR A 382 4.81 4.36 -6.22
C THR A 382 3.78 4.82 -7.25
N ARG A 383 2.54 5.10 -6.83
CA ARG A 383 1.46 5.54 -7.73
C ARG A 383 1.69 6.95 -8.24
N GLU A 384 2.05 7.85 -7.35
CA GLU A 384 2.40 9.21 -7.72
C GLU A 384 3.67 9.23 -8.58
N LEU A 385 4.68 8.40 -8.23
CA LEU A 385 5.88 8.23 -9.05
C LEU A 385 5.54 7.76 -10.48
N TYR A 386 4.62 6.82 -10.63
CA TYR A 386 4.14 6.40 -11.95
C TYR A 386 3.55 7.60 -12.73
N ARG A 387 2.68 8.39 -12.09
CA ARG A 387 2.10 9.59 -12.72
C ARG A 387 3.15 10.65 -13.07
N ILE A 388 4.17 10.81 -12.23
CA ILE A 388 5.34 11.65 -12.52
C ILE A 388 6.06 11.15 -13.79
N ILE A 389 6.36 9.86 -13.84
CA ILE A 389 7.06 9.25 -14.98
C ILE A 389 6.26 9.44 -16.29
N GLU A 390 4.98 9.15 -16.28
CA GLU A 390 4.12 9.30 -17.45
C GLU A 390 4.04 10.76 -17.94
N ARG A 391 4.01 11.74 -17.04
CA ARG A 391 4.09 13.16 -17.39
C ARG A 391 5.40 13.55 -18.10
N THR A 392 6.48 12.81 -17.90
CA THR A 392 7.78 13.08 -18.54
C THR A 392 7.86 12.57 -20.00
N GLY A 393 6.77 11.99 -20.50
CA GLY A 393 6.64 11.56 -21.90
C GLY A 393 7.41 10.27 -22.23
N GLY A 394 7.38 9.29 -21.37
CA GLY A 394 7.90 7.96 -21.71
C GLY A 394 8.24 7.09 -20.51
N ALA A 395 7.99 5.80 -20.68
CA ALA A 395 8.28 4.77 -19.70
C ALA A 395 9.77 4.65 -19.38
N PRO A 396 10.16 4.21 -18.16
CA PRO A 396 11.56 4.11 -17.75
C PRO A 396 12.42 3.26 -18.68
N TYR A 397 11.92 2.13 -19.17
CA TYR A 397 12.65 1.23 -20.06
C TYR A 397 13.02 1.83 -21.44
N ARG A 398 12.54 3.06 -21.75
CA ARG A 398 12.89 3.81 -22.97
C ARG A 398 13.92 4.91 -22.72
N ARG A 399 14.41 5.03 -21.48
CA ARG A 399 15.34 6.09 -21.08
C ARG A 399 16.75 5.53 -20.99
N GLU A 400 17.71 6.38 -21.34
CA GLU A 400 19.10 6.15 -20.96
C GLU A 400 19.21 6.26 -19.42
N PRO A 401 19.97 5.35 -18.78
CA PRO A 401 20.20 5.40 -17.35
C PRO A 401 20.85 6.72 -16.91
N ALA A 402 20.44 7.23 -15.76
CA ALA A 402 21.07 8.41 -15.14
C ALA A 402 21.76 8.00 -13.84
N GLU A 403 22.80 8.71 -13.50
CA GLU A 403 23.54 8.52 -12.25
C GLU A 403 22.64 8.63 -11.03
N VAL A 404 22.80 7.70 -10.10
CA VAL A 404 22.26 7.74 -8.76
C VAL A 404 23.39 7.96 -7.78
N GLU A 405 23.27 9.02 -7.03
CA GLU A 405 24.30 9.50 -6.11
C GLU A 405 24.27 8.74 -4.78
N ASN A 406 25.41 8.64 -4.12
CA ASN A 406 25.50 8.30 -2.70
C ASN A 406 25.73 9.56 -1.89
N ILE A 407 25.03 9.71 -0.75
CA ILE A 407 25.21 10.86 0.16
C ILE A 407 26.64 10.94 0.68
N SER A 408 27.21 9.79 1.01
CA SER A 408 28.63 9.60 1.37
C SER A 408 28.98 8.12 1.27
N ASP A 409 30.27 7.83 1.35
CA ASP A 409 30.75 6.45 1.45
C ASP A 409 30.17 5.79 2.69
N TYR A 410 29.87 4.51 2.57
CA TYR A 410 29.35 3.71 3.68
C TYR A 410 29.77 2.25 3.57
N GLU A 411 29.92 1.62 4.72
CA GLU A 411 30.07 0.17 4.83
C GLU A 411 28.71 -0.44 5.23
N LYS A 412 28.40 -1.59 4.64
CA LYS A 412 27.20 -2.35 5.03
C LYS A 412 27.38 -2.86 6.46
N ASN A 413 26.39 -2.58 7.32
CA ASN A 413 26.38 -3.10 8.66
C ASN A 413 25.90 -4.55 8.65
N GLU A 414 26.80 -5.49 8.95
CA GLU A 414 26.48 -6.92 9.01
C GLU A 414 26.22 -7.42 10.45
N ARG A 415 26.32 -6.52 11.45
CA ARG A 415 26.01 -6.89 12.83
C ARG A 415 24.53 -7.23 12.95
N TYR A 416 24.23 -8.38 13.53
CA TYR A 416 22.86 -8.86 13.70
C TYR A 416 22.06 -8.96 12.39
N ALA A 417 22.72 -9.31 11.28
CA ALA A 417 22.10 -9.34 9.94
C ALA A 417 20.83 -10.21 9.90
N ASP A 418 20.84 -11.37 10.57
CA ASP A 418 19.68 -12.27 10.65
C ASP A 418 18.44 -11.61 11.27
N LEU A 419 18.63 -10.66 12.20
CA LEU A 419 17.56 -9.93 12.84
C LEU A 419 17.22 -8.62 12.11
N LEU A 420 18.25 -7.87 11.65
CA LEU A 420 18.08 -6.51 11.16
C LEU A 420 17.77 -6.42 9.66
N ASN A 421 18.15 -7.45 8.87
CA ASN A 421 17.84 -7.49 7.43
C ASN A 421 16.54 -8.21 7.09
N CYS A 422 15.70 -8.56 8.08
CA CYS A 422 14.36 -9.05 7.81
C CYS A 422 13.61 -8.02 6.96
N GLU A 423 13.17 -8.43 5.79
CA GLU A 423 12.37 -7.64 4.86
C GLU A 423 11.01 -8.32 4.72
N GLY A 424 9.98 -7.55 4.74
CA GLY A 424 8.64 -8.06 4.50
C GLY A 424 7.59 -7.34 5.34
N TRP A 425 6.42 -7.31 4.80
CA TRP A 425 5.23 -6.87 5.49
C TRP A 425 4.12 -7.87 5.18
N GLU A 426 3.57 -8.46 6.23
CA GLU A 426 2.46 -9.40 6.12
C GLU A 426 1.26 -8.86 6.88
N LEU A 427 0.08 -8.90 6.24
CA LEU A 427 -1.20 -8.50 6.86
C LEU A 427 -1.67 -9.50 7.90
N THR A 428 -1.28 -10.74 7.74
CA THR A 428 -1.77 -11.87 8.55
C THR A 428 -0.62 -12.80 8.85
N GLY A 429 -0.85 -13.70 9.79
CA GLY A 429 0.14 -14.67 10.23
C GLY A 429 0.60 -14.41 11.66
N GLU A 430 1.48 -15.26 12.12
CA GLU A 430 2.14 -15.12 13.42
C GLU A 430 3.44 -14.31 13.24
N PRO A 431 3.93 -13.64 14.30
CA PRO A 431 5.23 -13.00 14.27
C PRO A 431 6.32 -14.04 13.98
N GLU A 432 7.35 -13.63 13.27
CA GLU A 432 8.48 -14.48 12.97
C GLU A 432 9.36 -14.63 14.22
N GLU A 433 9.65 -15.87 14.64
CA GLU A 433 10.56 -16.13 15.73
C GLU A 433 11.97 -16.43 15.21
N ILE A 434 12.94 -15.64 15.65
CA ILE A 434 14.34 -15.75 15.23
C ILE A 434 15.21 -16.06 16.45
N SER A 435 16.13 -17.00 16.28
CA SER A 435 17.22 -17.23 17.24
C SER A 435 18.53 -16.72 16.66
N PHE A 436 19.22 -15.85 17.38
CA PHE A 436 20.45 -15.22 16.92
C PHE A 436 21.53 -15.18 18.00
N LYS A 437 22.77 -14.89 17.61
CA LYS A 437 23.90 -14.75 18.51
C LYS A 437 24.62 -13.42 18.29
N LYS A 438 25.14 -12.86 19.35
CA LYS A 438 26.13 -11.77 19.25
C LYS A 438 27.40 -12.31 18.58
N LYS A 439 28.02 -11.57 17.67
CA LYS A 439 29.28 -11.98 17.01
C LYS A 439 30.34 -12.33 18.05
N GLY A 440 30.88 -13.54 17.97
CA GLY A 440 31.85 -14.07 18.98
C GLY A 440 31.23 -14.54 20.29
N GLY A 441 29.92 -14.40 20.50
CA GLY A 441 29.23 -14.86 21.72
C GLY A 441 28.75 -16.31 21.64
N ARG A 442 28.63 -16.97 22.81
CA ARG A 442 28.06 -18.32 22.91
C ARG A 442 26.57 -18.35 23.22
N LYS A 443 26.02 -17.28 23.82
CA LYS A 443 24.62 -17.17 24.21
C LYS A 443 23.74 -17.01 22.98
N VAL A 444 22.64 -17.78 22.94
CA VAL A 444 21.57 -17.67 21.96
C VAL A 444 20.51 -16.76 22.54
N TYR A 445 20.03 -15.82 21.76
CA TYR A 445 18.96 -14.89 22.09
C TYR A 445 17.75 -15.18 21.24
N LYS A 446 16.55 -14.92 21.78
CA LYS A 446 15.28 -15.06 21.09
C LYS A 446 14.75 -13.70 20.66
N ALA A 447 14.32 -13.57 19.41
CA ALA A 447 13.62 -12.40 18.93
C ALA A 447 12.28 -12.75 18.32
N ALA A 448 11.34 -11.81 18.43
CA ALA A 448 10.10 -11.78 17.62
C ALA A 448 10.22 -10.62 16.63
N VAL A 449 9.97 -10.91 15.33
CA VAL A 449 9.84 -9.89 14.29
C VAL A 449 8.38 -9.74 13.95
N CYS A 450 7.83 -8.56 14.22
CA CYS A 450 6.42 -8.23 13.99
C CYS A 450 6.29 -7.42 12.71
N HIS A 451 5.64 -7.97 11.69
CA HIS A 451 5.46 -7.35 10.38
C HIS A 451 4.27 -6.38 10.32
N ASN A 452 3.46 -6.34 11.38
CA ASN A 452 2.36 -5.39 11.54
C ASN A 452 2.09 -5.13 13.04
N LEU A 453 1.30 -4.09 13.32
CA LEU A 453 1.06 -3.66 14.70
C LEU A 453 0.13 -4.60 15.50
N ALA A 454 -0.71 -5.40 14.83
CA ALA A 454 -1.52 -6.40 15.54
C ALA A 454 -0.66 -7.57 16.04
N GLN A 455 0.33 -8.01 15.26
CA GLN A 455 1.34 -8.97 15.73
C GLN A 455 2.14 -8.40 16.89
N ALA A 456 2.54 -7.13 16.79
CA ALA A 456 3.22 -6.43 17.87
C ALA A 456 2.36 -6.41 19.14
N ALA A 457 1.09 -6.02 19.06
CA ALA A 457 0.18 -6.01 20.20
C ALA A 457 0.09 -7.39 20.88
N LYS A 458 -0.02 -8.46 20.10
CA LYS A 458 -0.09 -9.84 20.60
C LYS A 458 1.20 -10.28 21.32
N VAL A 459 2.36 -9.96 20.73
CA VAL A 459 3.67 -10.27 21.34
C VAL A 459 3.86 -9.48 22.63
N LEU A 460 3.41 -8.21 22.66
CA LEU A 460 3.54 -7.32 23.81
C LEU A 460 2.62 -7.65 25.00
N GLU A 461 1.72 -8.65 24.87
CA GLU A 461 0.99 -9.21 26.02
C GLU A 461 1.89 -10.04 26.95
N ALA A 462 3.00 -10.60 26.41
CA ALA A 462 3.99 -11.36 27.19
C ALA A 462 5.41 -11.09 26.65
N PRO A 463 5.90 -9.84 26.75
CA PRO A 463 7.15 -9.42 26.12
C PRO A 463 8.39 -10.10 26.69
N GLU A 464 8.32 -10.56 27.94
CA GLU A 464 9.40 -11.25 28.65
C GLU A 464 9.80 -12.60 28.04
N LYS A 465 9.01 -13.12 27.10
CA LYS A 465 9.34 -14.35 26.35
C LYS A 465 10.50 -14.16 25.36
N TYR A 466 10.81 -12.91 25.04
CA TYR A 466 11.78 -12.53 24.02
C TYR A 466 12.86 -11.61 24.59
N ASP A 467 14.09 -11.79 24.12
CA ASP A 467 15.18 -10.85 24.40
C ASP A 467 15.04 -9.58 23.54
N VAL A 468 14.51 -9.74 22.32
CA VAL A 468 14.29 -8.64 21.38
C VAL A 468 12.91 -8.78 20.71
N ILE A 469 12.18 -7.68 20.61
CA ILE A 469 10.94 -7.57 19.81
C ILE A 469 11.20 -6.47 18.79
N ARG A 470 11.31 -6.84 17.51
CA ARG A 470 11.46 -5.90 16.40
C ARG A 470 10.10 -5.67 15.73
N ILE A 471 9.70 -4.42 15.58
CA ILE A 471 8.45 -4.04 14.96
C ILE A 471 8.73 -3.27 13.67
N MET A 472 8.25 -3.82 12.55
CA MET A 472 8.46 -3.25 11.20
C MET A 472 7.44 -2.16 10.85
N GLY A 473 6.23 -2.18 11.41
CA GLY A 473 5.21 -1.13 11.31
C GLY A 473 4.30 -1.18 10.09
#